data_15cba6409193597643c72e672b10839e
#
_entry.id   15cba6409193597643c72e672b10839e
#
_cell.length_a   1.000
_cell.length_b   1.000
_cell.length_c   1.000
_cell.angle_alpha   90.00
_cell.angle_beta   90.00
_cell.angle_gamma   90.00
#
_symmetry.space_group_name_H-M   'P 1'
#
loop_
_entity.id
_entity.type
_entity.pdbx_description
1 polymer ?
#
loop_
_entity_poly.entity_id
_entity_poly.type
_entity_poly.pdbx_seq_one_letter_code
_entity_poly.pdbx_strand_id
1 'polypeptide(L)'
;AFNAVAVDTKELQNTTKNLSDALTKAPGMKLRESGGVGSDMQLMLDGFSGKHVKVFIDGVPQEGVGSSFGLNNIPVNFADRIEVYKGVVPVGFGTDAIGGVINIVTNKKRRRWFLDASYSYGSFNTHKSNVNFGQTFKNGFAYEINAFQNYSDNDYHIDAPVEDFETGRIDRDKKVRVKRFNDTYHNEAIIGKVGVIDKKWADRLMFGFTYSNMYQDIQTGVRQDIVYGQKHRKGHSLMPSLEYNKRNLFAKGLDVVLTVNYNKNLTTNVDTASYKYNWYGDRKPLNSPGEQSYQHSRADNNNWNGTFTANYRLGKIHMLTFNHVLNAFSRSNTSLLAKEEQSDAIAKETRKNISGLSYRLMPSETWNLSVFGKYYNQFVAGPVATNTNQDDYVRTTRSVSSIGYGAAGTYFILPGLQAKLSYEKAYRLPTIEEMFGNEDLEMGDIGIRPENSDNINLNLSYNKTFGKHSVYVEGGLVYRNTKDYIQRNITDLSGGKSAATYINYGKVLTKGYNISARYGFGKWVSVGGNFTQM
;
A
#
# COMPACT_ATOMS: atom_id res chain seq x y z
N ALA A 1 14.23 -19.34 2.95
CA ALA A 1 13.52 -19.55 4.21
C ALA A 1 12.14 -18.87 4.26
N PHE A 2 11.92 -17.83 3.45
CA PHE A 2 10.67 -17.09 3.45
C PHE A 2 9.76 -17.52 2.28
N ASN A 3 8.44 -17.48 2.50
CA ASN A 3 7.46 -17.78 1.47
C ASN A 3 7.30 -16.56 0.55
N ALA A 4 8.11 -16.49 -0.49
CA ALA A 4 8.14 -15.39 -1.45
C ALA A 4 7.78 -15.88 -2.85
N VAL A 5 6.98 -15.06 -3.56
CA VAL A 5 6.60 -15.26 -4.95
C VAL A 5 7.04 -14.04 -5.75
N ALA A 6 7.75 -14.26 -6.86
CA ALA A 6 8.07 -13.20 -7.81
C ALA A 6 7.06 -13.20 -8.96
N VAL A 7 6.46 -12.06 -9.24
CA VAL A 7 5.58 -11.84 -10.40
C VAL A 7 6.36 -11.06 -11.45
N ASP A 8 6.57 -11.69 -12.61
CA ASP A 8 7.18 -11.04 -13.76
C ASP A 8 6.17 -10.13 -14.46
N THR A 9 6.54 -8.89 -14.71
CA THR A 9 5.69 -7.90 -15.36
C THR A 9 5.90 -7.80 -16.87
N LYS A 10 6.86 -8.53 -17.44
CA LYS A 10 7.27 -8.41 -18.85
C LYS A 10 6.14 -8.63 -19.84
N GLU A 11 5.28 -9.61 -19.60
CA GLU A 11 4.14 -9.91 -20.48
C GLU A 11 3.07 -8.82 -20.46
N LEU A 12 3.00 -8.03 -19.40
CA LEU A 12 2.02 -6.96 -19.22
C LEU A 12 2.57 -5.58 -19.59
N GLN A 13 3.86 -5.45 -19.87
CA GLN A 13 4.47 -4.18 -20.26
C GLN A 13 3.89 -3.68 -21.58
N ASN A 14 3.78 -2.36 -21.69
CA ASN A 14 3.16 -1.66 -22.82
C ASN A 14 1.69 -2.03 -23.07
N THR A 15 0.99 -2.42 -22.02
CA THR A 15 -0.46 -2.65 -22.00
C THR A 15 -1.16 -1.55 -21.21
N THR A 16 -2.49 -1.62 -21.14
CA THR A 16 -3.31 -0.72 -20.32
C THR A 16 -3.25 -1.04 -18.82
N LYS A 17 -2.51 -2.07 -18.43
CA LYS A 17 -2.46 -2.59 -17.06
C LYS A 17 -1.64 -1.69 -16.14
N ASN A 18 -2.03 -1.65 -14.87
CA ASN A 18 -1.28 -1.03 -13.79
C ASN A 18 -0.66 -2.10 -12.88
N LEU A 19 0.06 -1.68 -11.85
CA LEU A 19 0.72 -2.60 -10.92
C LEU A 19 -0.27 -3.47 -10.16
N SER A 20 -1.45 -2.94 -9.83
CA SER A 20 -2.50 -3.72 -9.16
C SER A 20 -2.99 -4.89 -10.00
N ASP A 21 -3.13 -4.71 -11.31
CA ASP A 21 -3.50 -5.80 -12.22
C ASP A 21 -2.45 -6.93 -12.25
N ALA A 22 -1.17 -6.57 -12.21
CA ALA A 22 -0.09 -7.55 -12.17
C ALA A 22 -0.08 -8.38 -10.88
N LEU A 23 -0.47 -7.78 -9.75
CA LEU A 23 -0.52 -8.45 -8.45
C LEU A 23 -1.52 -9.61 -8.40
N THR A 24 -2.59 -9.57 -9.18
CA THR A 24 -3.58 -10.65 -9.22
C THR A 24 -3.02 -11.99 -9.68
N LYS A 25 -1.85 -11.99 -10.31
CA LYS A 25 -1.14 -13.21 -10.71
C LYS A 25 -0.49 -13.96 -9.54
N ALA A 26 -0.30 -13.32 -8.40
CA ALA A 26 0.27 -13.98 -7.22
C ALA A 26 -0.77 -14.87 -6.53
N PRO A 27 -0.43 -16.14 -6.21
CA PRO A 27 -1.32 -17.01 -5.46
C PRO A 27 -1.71 -16.41 -4.10
N GLY A 28 -2.98 -16.50 -3.74
CA GLY A 28 -3.51 -15.94 -2.49
C GLY A 28 -3.82 -14.44 -2.52
N MET A 29 -3.46 -13.75 -3.61
CA MET A 29 -3.74 -12.33 -3.81
C MET A 29 -5.14 -12.13 -4.39
N LYS A 30 -5.91 -11.25 -3.75
CA LYS A 30 -7.20 -10.77 -4.23
C LYS A 30 -7.21 -9.25 -4.22
N LEU A 31 -7.78 -8.67 -5.24
CA LEU A 31 -7.97 -7.23 -5.39
C LEU A 31 -9.45 -6.91 -5.51
N ARG A 32 -9.88 -5.89 -4.81
CA ARG A 32 -11.21 -5.32 -4.92
C ARG A 32 -11.08 -3.80 -5.08
N GLU A 33 -11.61 -3.29 -6.17
CA GLU A 33 -11.77 -1.85 -6.38
C GLU A 33 -13.22 -1.45 -6.09
N SER A 34 -13.41 -0.31 -5.43
CA SER A 34 -14.74 0.18 -5.06
C SER A 34 -15.48 0.84 -6.22
N GLY A 35 -14.79 1.11 -7.32
CA GLY A 35 -15.35 1.79 -8.48
C GLY A 35 -14.41 1.79 -9.68
N GLY A 36 -14.41 2.88 -10.43
CA GLY A 36 -13.58 3.07 -11.62
C GLY A 36 -12.15 3.54 -11.31
N VAL A 37 -11.55 4.21 -12.29
CA VAL A 37 -10.19 4.76 -12.17
C VAL A 37 -10.11 5.72 -11.00
N GLY A 38 -9.08 5.55 -10.16
CA GLY A 38 -8.86 6.37 -8.96
C GLY A 38 -9.72 6.00 -7.75
N SER A 39 -10.55 4.97 -7.83
CA SER A 39 -11.33 4.47 -6.70
C SER A 39 -10.45 3.77 -5.66
N ASP A 40 -10.98 3.64 -4.45
CA ASP A 40 -10.28 2.92 -3.39
C ASP A 40 -10.07 1.45 -3.78
N MET A 41 -8.84 1.00 -3.62
CA MET A 41 -8.42 -0.35 -3.87
C MET A 41 -8.18 -1.08 -2.55
N GLN A 42 -8.81 -2.22 -2.38
CA GLN A 42 -8.56 -3.13 -1.27
C GLN A 42 -7.78 -4.34 -1.77
N LEU A 43 -6.66 -4.57 -1.12
CA LEU A 43 -5.76 -5.66 -1.40
C LEU A 43 -5.88 -6.70 -0.29
N MET A 44 -6.01 -7.96 -0.66
CA MET A 44 -6.07 -9.08 0.28
C MET A 44 -5.01 -10.11 -0.09
N LEU A 45 -4.23 -10.51 0.89
CA LEU A 45 -3.22 -11.56 0.75
C LEU A 45 -3.46 -12.63 1.82
N ASP A 46 -3.73 -13.85 1.38
CA ASP A 46 -4.01 -14.99 2.27
C ASP A 46 -5.09 -14.68 3.32
N GLY A 47 -6.14 -13.97 2.93
CA GLY A 47 -7.24 -13.56 3.80
C GLY A 47 -6.99 -12.30 4.63
N PHE A 48 -5.78 -11.73 4.63
CA PHE A 48 -5.50 -10.45 5.26
C PHE A 48 -5.84 -9.28 4.34
N SER A 49 -6.44 -8.24 4.92
CA SER A 49 -6.75 -7.00 4.21
C SER A 49 -5.50 -6.14 3.97
N GLY A 50 -5.61 -5.13 3.10
CA GLY A 50 -4.51 -4.27 2.71
C GLY A 50 -3.77 -3.55 3.83
N LYS A 51 -4.41 -3.33 4.99
CA LYS A 51 -3.73 -2.72 6.16
C LYS A 51 -2.72 -3.64 6.82
N HIS A 52 -2.90 -4.95 6.67
CA HIS A 52 -2.02 -5.98 7.20
C HIS A 52 -0.88 -6.34 6.25
N VAL A 53 -0.96 -5.86 5.01
CA VAL A 53 0.03 -6.06 3.96
C VAL A 53 0.68 -4.73 3.64
N LYS A 54 1.99 -4.63 3.78
CA LYS A 54 2.72 -3.38 3.51
C LYS A 54 3.31 -3.39 2.11
N VAL A 55 3.30 -2.22 1.48
CA VAL A 55 3.84 -2.01 0.14
C VAL A 55 5.14 -1.25 0.22
N PHE A 56 6.13 -1.73 -0.51
CA PHE A 56 7.43 -1.12 -0.67
C PHE A 56 7.72 -0.91 -2.16
N ILE A 57 8.47 0.13 -2.48
CA ILE A 57 9.08 0.33 -3.79
C ILE A 57 10.59 0.36 -3.58
N ASP A 58 11.30 -0.59 -4.18
CA ASP A 58 12.76 -0.76 -3.99
C ASP A 58 13.19 -0.78 -2.52
N GLY A 59 12.41 -1.44 -1.66
CA GLY A 59 12.67 -1.51 -0.23
C GLY A 59 12.26 -0.29 0.59
N VAL A 60 11.66 0.73 -0.04
CA VAL A 60 11.18 1.94 0.63
C VAL A 60 9.70 1.80 0.99
N PRO A 61 9.31 1.93 2.26
CA PRO A 61 7.91 1.87 2.66
C PRO A 61 7.08 2.97 1.99
N GLN A 62 5.87 2.63 1.54
CA GLN A 62 4.96 3.55 0.89
C GLN A 62 3.88 4.12 1.83
N GLU A 63 4.06 4.01 3.12
CA GLU A 63 3.14 4.57 4.10
C GLU A 63 3.22 6.10 4.11
N GLY A 64 2.06 6.77 4.09
CA GLY A 64 1.98 8.23 4.13
C GLY A 64 2.34 8.97 2.85
N VAL A 65 2.51 8.28 1.73
CA VAL A 65 2.91 8.87 0.43
C VAL A 65 1.78 9.62 -0.27
N GLY A 66 0.53 9.39 0.14
CA GLY A 66 -0.65 10.01 -0.45
C GLY A 66 -1.30 9.14 -1.54
N SER A 67 -2.58 9.42 -1.80
CA SER A 67 -3.42 8.60 -2.69
C SER A 67 -3.10 8.76 -4.18
N SER A 68 -2.41 9.83 -4.57
CA SER A 68 -2.04 10.06 -5.98
C SER A 68 -1.00 9.07 -6.50
N PHE A 69 -0.32 8.34 -5.62
CA PHE A 69 0.72 7.36 -5.93
C PHE A 69 0.32 5.94 -5.51
N GLY A 70 -0.96 5.57 -5.67
CA GLY A 70 -1.46 4.24 -5.38
C GLY A 70 -1.12 3.21 -6.46
N LEU A 71 -1.11 1.92 -6.11
CA LEU A 71 -0.79 0.82 -7.04
C LEU A 71 -1.71 0.74 -8.26
N ASN A 72 -2.95 1.20 -8.14
CA ASN A 72 -3.91 1.26 -9.24
C ASN A 72 -3.71 2.47 -10.16
N ASN A 73 -2.82 3.40 -9.81
CA ASN A 73 -2.43 4.55 -10.65
C ASN A 73 -1.10 4.34 -11.36
N ILE A 74 -0.23 3.49 -10.83
CA ILE A 74 1.12 3.30 -11.35
C ILE A 74 1.09 2.29 -12.51
N PRO A 75 1.58 2.67 -13.72
CA PRO A 75 1.65 1.76 -14.85
C PRO A 75 2.54 0.55 -14.58
N VAL A 76 2.19 -0.58 -15.17
CA VAL A 76 2.97 -1.81 -15.05
C VAL A 76 4.41 -1.66 -15.57
N ASN A 77 4.64 -0.77 -16.51
CA ASN A 77 5.98 -0.47 -17.06
C ASN A 77 6.96 0.12 -16.02
N PHE A 78 6.44 0.63 -14.91
CA PHE A 78 7.26 1.15 -13.82
C PHE A 78 8.08 0.07 -13.11
N ALA A 79 7.59 -1.17 -13.09
CA ALA A 79 8.22 -2.27 -12.39
C ALA A 79 8.83 -3.31 -13.33
N ASP A 80 10.01 -3.82 -12.97
CA ASP A 80 10.62 -5.00 -13.59
C ASP A 80 9.96 -6.29 -13.07
N ARG A 81 9.77 -6.36 -11.76
CA ARG A 81 9.08 -7.46 -11.10
C ARG A 81 8.40 -6.99 -9.82
N ILE A 82 7.50 -7.81 -9.32
CA ILE A 82 6.84 -7.63 -8.02
C ILE A 82 7.17 -8.84 -7.16
N GLU A 83 7.68 -8.60 -5.98
CA GLU A 83 7.97 -9.64 -4.99
C GLU A 83 6.87 -9.62 -3.94
N VAL A 84 6.26 -10.78 -3.69
CA VAL A 84 5.23 -10.96 -2.67
C VAL A 84 5.74 -11.89 -1.59
N TYR A 85 5.91 -11.38 -0.38
CA TYR A 85 6.29 -12.13 0.81
C TYR A 85 5.06 -12.42 1.64
N LYS A 86 4.73 -13.68 1.79
CA LYS A 86 3.52 -14.14 2.48
C LYS A 86 3.81 -14.48 3.94
N GLY A 87 3.06 -13.88 4.85
CA GLY A 87 3.15 -14.16 6.27
C GLY A 87 4.43 -13.62 6.90
N VAL A 88 5.41 -14.47 7.14
CA VAL A 88 6.68 -14.08 7.74
C VAL A 88 7.57 -13.36 6.74
N VAL A 89 8.03 -12.18 7.10
CA VAL A 89 8.74 -11.24 6.25
C VAL A 89 10.19 -11.10 6.69
N PRO A 90 11.16 -11.04 5.75
CA PRO A 90 12.55 -10.78 6.09
C PRO A 90 12.74 -9.49 6.89
N VAL A 91 13.60 -9.53 7.90
CA VAL A 91 13.93 -8.37 8.74
C VAL A 91 14.38 -7.16 7.93
N GLY A 92 15.05 -7.39 6.77
CA GLY A 92 15.51 -6.32 5.90
C GLY A 92 14.42 -5.36 5.38
N PHE A 93 13.14 -5.71 5.48
CA PHE A 93 12.06 -4.78 5.21
C PHE A 93 11.67 -3.91 6.41
N GLY A 94 12.01 -4.31 7.65
CA GLY A 94 11.77 -3.52 8.86
C GLY A 94 10.31 -3.12 9.02
N THR A 95 9.40 -4.05 8.82
CA THR A 95 7.98 -3.75 8.72
C THR A 95 7.18 -4.27 9.91
N ASP A 96 6.07 -3.62 10.17
CA ASP A 96 5.00 -4.04 11.07
C ASP A 96 3.85 -4.76 10.35
N ALA A 97 4.11 -5.35 9.18
CA ALA A 97 3.13 -6.16 8.45
C ALA A 97 2.91 -7.52 9.13
N ILE A 98 1.66 -7.88 9.35
CA ILE A 98 1.29 -9.20 9.87
C ILE A 98 0.75 -10.16 8.79
N GLY A 99 0.36 -9.62 7.65
CA GLY A 99 -0.17 -10.39 6.50
C GLY A 99 0.85 -10.65 5.42
N GLY A 100 1.89 -9.85 5.32
CA GLY A 100 2.93 -9.97 4.30
C GLY A 100 3.40 -8.62 3.76
N VAL A 101 4.31 -8.67 2.79
CA VAL A 101 4.90 -7.51 2.12
C VAL A 101 4.85 -7.69 0.61
N ILE A 102 4.53 -6.60 -0.07
CA ILE A 102 4.67 -6.46 -1.52
C ILE A 102 5.80 -5.50 -1.78
N ASN A 103 6.85 -5.95 -2.45
CA ASN A 103 7.96 -5.11 -2.85
C ASN A 103 7.98 -4.97 -4.37
N ILE A 104 7.82 -3.75 -4.84
CA ILE A 104 7.88 -3.41 -6.25
C ILE A 104 9.33 -3.08 -6.58
N VAL A 105 9.91 -3.87 -7.49
CA VAL A 105 11.29 -3.64 -7.95
C VAL A 105 11.23 -2.91 -9.28
N THR A 106 11.73 -1.69 -9.31
CA THR A 106 11.78 -0.89 -10.53
C THR A 106 12.85 -1.41 -11.49
N ASN A 107 12.73 -1.06 -12.75
CA ASN A 107 13.66 -1.54 -13.77
C ASN A 107 15.06 -0.93 -13.56
N LYS A 108 15.98 -1.72 -12.97
CA LYS A 108 17.39 -1.35 -12.74
C LYS A 108 18.34 -1.91 -13.82
N LYS A 109 17.82 -2.32 -14.98
CA LYS A 109 18.66 -2.85 -16.05
C LYS A 109 19.64 -1.77 -16.52
N ARG A 110 20.93 -2.10 -16.47
CA ARG A 110 22.03 -1.26 -16.94
C ARG A 110 22.06 -1.24 -18.46
N ARG A 111 21.25 -0.38 -19.05
CA ARG A 111 21.27 -0.12 -20.49
C ARG A 111 21.91 1.24 -20.73
N ARG A 112 22.57 1.37 -21.87
CA ARG A 112 23.14 2.66 -22.27
C ARG A 112 22.07 3.74 -22.32
N TRP A 113 20.92 3.40 -22.87
CA TRP A 113 19.71 4.19 -22.80
C TRP A 113 18.48 3.29 -23.01
N PHE A 114 17.34 3.71 -22.54
CA PHE A 114 16.06 3.06 -22.81
C PHE A 114 14.96 4.10 -22.91
N LEU A 115 13.94 3.78 -23.70
CA LEU A 115 12.69 4.55 -23.80
C LEU A 115 11.54 3.57 -23.93
N ASP A 116 10.59 3.67 -23.00
CA ASP A 116 9.30 3.00 -23.08
C ASP A 116 8.20 4.06 -23.02
N ALA A 117 7.25 3.98 -23.93
CA ALA A 117 6.11 4.88 -23.97
C ALA A 117 4.85 4.12 -24.34
N SER A 118 3.74 4.45 -23.70
CA SER A 118 2.43 3.90 -24.06
C SER A 118 1.32 4.92 -23.82
N TYR A 119 0.27 4.79 -24.61
CA TYR A 119 -0.98 5.50 -24.49
C TYR A 119 -2.13 4.54 -24.68
N SER A 120 -3.17 4.68 -23.89
CA SER A 120 -4.39 3.90 -24.04
C SER A 120 -5.62 4.79 -23.89
N TYR A 121 -6.64 4.46 -24.67
CA TYR A 121 -7.97 5.05 -24.58
C TYR A 121 -9.00 3.95 -24.40
N GLY A 122 -9.95 4.15 -23.50
CA GLY A 122 -10.96 3.17 -23.16
C GLY A 122 -12.32 3.77 -22.84
N SER A 123 -13.24 2.91 -22.45
CA SER A 123 -14.60 3.30 -22.05
C SER A 123 -14.59 4.38 -20.97
N PHE A 124 -15.65 5.19 -20.93
CA PHE A 124 -15.83 6.29 -19.98
C PHE A 124 -14.80 7.40 -20.15
N ASN A 125 -14.38 7.64 -21.40
CA ASN A 125 -13.36 8.63 -21.74
C ASN A 125 -12.07 8.41 -20.92
N THR A 126 -11.65 7.17 -20.77
CA THR A 126 -10.48 6.81 -19.98
C THR A 126 -9.21 6.95 -20.81
N HIS A 127 -8.28 7.77 -20.32
CA HIS A 127 -6.97 7.99 -20.92
C HIS A 127 -5.88 7.57 -19.94
N LYS A 128 -4.92 6.77 -20.39
CA LYS A 128 -3.72 6.41 -19.63
C LYS A 128 -2.50 6.57 -20.50
N SER A 129 -1.52 7.32 -20.01
CA SER A 129 -0.25 7.54 -20.69
C SER A 129 0.89 7.27 -19.74
N ASN A 130 1.99 6.73 -20.25
CA ASN A 130 3.23 6.66 -19.50
C ASN A 130 4.45 6.77 -20.41
N VAL A 131 5.53 7.30 -19.85
CA VAL A 131 6.84 7.41 -20.49
C VAL A 131 7.91 7.08 -19.46
N ASN A 132 8.80 6.14 -19.79
CA ASN A 132 10.01 5.83 -19.05
C ASN A 132 11.20 6.11 -19.95
N PHE A 133 12.09 6.96 -19.52
CA PHE A 133 13.32 7.28 -20.22
C PHE A 133 14.51 7.29 -19.26
N GLY A 134 15.62 6.71 -19.65
CA GLY A 134 16.83 6.74 -18.84
C GLY A 134 18.07 6.47 -19.64
N GLN A 135 19.21 6.90 -19.10
CA GLN A 135 20.52 6.72 -19.69
C GLN A 135 21.57 6.51 -18.59
N THR A 136 22.48 5.58 -18.85
CA THR A 136 23.67 5.34 -18.04
C THR A 136 24.92 5.56 -18.89
N PHE A 137 25.79 6.45 -18.46
CA PHE A 137 27.04 6.76 -19.12
C PHE A 137 28.16 5.84 -18.67
N LYS A 138 29.20 5.71 -19.48
CA LYS A 138 30.35 4.87 -19.17
C LYS A 138 31.11 5.28 -17.90
N ASN A 139 31.06 6.56 -17.54
CA ASN A 139 31.67 7.09 -16.32
C ASN A 139 30.85 6.79 -15.04
N GLY A 140 29.72 6.10 -15.15
CA GLY A 140 28.84 5.77 -14.03
C GLY A 140 27.76 6.80 -13.73
N PHE A 141 27.74 7.96 -14.38
CA PHE A 141 26.63 8.90 -14.27
C PHE A 141 25.37 8.28 -14.88
N ALA A 142 24.24 8.40 -14.18
CA ALA A 142 22.97 7.87 -14.62
C ALA A 142 21.83 8.81 -14.27
N TYR A 143 20.82 8.86 -15.12
CA TYR A 143 19.55 9.52 -14.84
C TYR A 143 18.40 8.72 -15.43
N GLU A 144 17.22 8.88 -14.84
CA GLU A 144 15.99 8.31 -15.36
C GLU A 144 14.81 9.23 -15.05
N ILE A 145 13.81 9.22 -15.94
CA ILE A 145 12.58 9.96 -15.82
C ILE A 145 11.42 9.00 -16.08
N ASN A 146 10.47 8.97 -15.16
CA ASN A 146 9.19 8.28 -15.30
C ASN A 146 8.08 9.31 -15.20
N ALA A 147 7.16 9.30 -16.15
CA ALA A 147 5.98 10.14 -16.11
C ALA A 147 4.75 9.33 -16.49
N PHE A 148 3.65 9.55 -15.81
CA PHE A 148 2.38 8.92 -16.16
C PHE A 148 1.19 9.82 -15.81
N GLN A 149 0.08 9.57 -16.47
CA GLN A 149 -1.21 10.18 -16.18
C GLN A 149 -2.33 9.17 -16.32
N ASN A 150 -3.40 9.36 -15.54
CA ASN A 150 -4.66 8.65 -15.63
C ASN A 150 -5.80 9.65 -15.63
N TYR A 151 -6.76 9.48 -16.51
CA TYR A 151 -7.98 10.25 -16.56
C TYR A 151 -9.16 9.35 -16.86
N SER A 152 -10.29 9.57 -16.21
CA SER A 152 -11.56 8.93 -16.57
C SER A 152 -12.74 9.77 -16.08
N ASP A 153 -13.81 9.82 -16.85
CA ASP A 153 -15.09 10.39 -16.42
C ASP A 153 -15.79 9.46 -15.40
N ASN A 154 -15.47 8.17 -15.40
CA ASN A 154 -16.07 7.15 -14.54
C ASN A 154 -17.62 7.18 -14.54
N ASP A 155 -18.21 7.53 -15.67
CA ASP A 155 -19.66 7.75 -15.83
C ASP A 155 -20.44 6.48 -16.20
N TYR A 156 -19.98 5.35 -15.72
CA TYR A 156 -20.60 4.05 -15.94
C TYR A 156 -21.90 3.87 -15.16
N HIS A 157 -22.71 2.89 -15.61
CA HIS A 157 -23.96 2.56 -14.94
C HIS A 157 -23.74 1.59 -13.78
N ILE A 158 -24.55 1.78 -12.75
CA ILE A 158 -24.63 0.90 -11.58
C ILE A 158 -26.11 0.64 -11.23
N ASP A 159 -26.33 -0.39 -10.44
CA ASP A 159 -27.64 -0.63 -9.83
C ASP A 159 -27.63 -0.13 -8.38
N ALA A 160 -28.44 0.88 -8.09
CA ALA A 160 -28.44 1.56 -6.81
C ALA A 160 -29.88 1.89 -6.35
N PRO A 161 -30.12 1.97 -5.02
CA PRO A 161 -31.38 2.48 -4.51
C PRO A 161 -31.43 4.00 -4.70
N VAL A 162 -32.60 4.53 -5.08
CA VAL A 162 -32.79 5.96 -5.34
C VAL A 162 -33.71 6.56 -4.30
N GLU A 163 -33.29 7.68 -3.69
CA GLU A 163 -34.15 8.49 -2.82
C GLU A 163 -35.18 9.24 -3.65
N ASP A 164 -36.45 9.05 -3.29
CA ASP A 164 -37.53 9.87 -3.80
C ASP A 164 -37.60 11.18 -3.00
N PHE A 165 -37.34 12.29 -3.66
CA PHE A 165 -37.31 13.60 -3.01
C PHE A 165 -38.67 14.17 -2.66
N GLU A 166 -39.77 13.66 -3.25
CA GLU A 166 -41.15 14.06 -2.89
C GLU A 166 -41.55 13.46 -1.55
N THR A 167 -41.26 12.18 -1.36
CA THR A 167 -41.60 11.43 -0.15
C THR A 167 -40.51 11.37 0.90
N GLY A 168 -39.28 11.68 0.52
CA GLY A 168 -38.08 11.54 1.36
C GLY A 168 -37.72 10.09 1.71
N ARG A 169 -38.27 9.11 1.00
CA ARG A 169 -38.09 7.69 1.26
C ARG A 169 -37.04 7.08 0.31
N ILE A 170 -36.36 6.10 0.82
CA ILE A 170 -35.44 5.27 0.05
C ILE A 170 -35.78 3.79 0.32
N ASP A 171 -36.09 3.06 -0.75
CA ASP A 171 -36.23 1.61 -0.69
C ASP A 171 -34.90 0.97 -1.05
N ARG A 172 -34.15 0.52 -0.04
CA ARG A 172 -32.82 -0.06 -0.23
C ARG A 172 -32.83 -1.42 -0.91
N ASP A 173 -33.95 -2.10 -0.95
CA ASP A 173 -34.11 -3.39 -1.60
C ASP A 173 -34.43 -3.23 -3.10
N LYS A 174 -34.96 -2.07 -3.49
CA LYS A 174 -35.30 -1.74 -4.87
C LYS A 174 -34.13 -0.99 -5.53
N LYS A 175 -33.36 -1.69 -6.33
CA LYS A 175 -32.26 -1.11 -7.11
C LYS A 175 -32.71 -0.75 -8.53
N VAL A 176 -32.25 0.40 -8.99
CA VAL A 176 -32.53 0.92 -10.33
C VAL A 176 -31.19 1.17 -11.02
N ARG A 177 -31.18 0.94 -12.34
CA ARG A 177 -30.00 1.22 -13.16
C ARG A 177 -29.83 2.72 -13.35
N VAL A 178 -28.75 3.27 -12.81
CA VAL A 178 -28.44 4.70 -12.83
C VAL A 178 -27.00 4.94 -13.30
N LYS A 179 -26.76 6.15 -13.82
CA LYS A 179 -25.45 6.56 -14.30
C LYS A 179 -24.72 7.39 -13.24
N ARG A 180 -23.45 7.14 -13.05
CA ARG A 180 -22.58 8.00 -12.22
C ARG A 180 -22.38 9.34 -12.94
N PHE A 181 -22.33 10.45 -12.19
CA PHE A 181 -22.27 11.80 -12.76
C PHE A 181 -21.32 12.76 -12.02
N ASN A 182 -20.76 12.35 -10.88
CA ASN A 182 -19.81 13.12 -10.09
C ASN A 182 -18.66 12.20 -9.62
N ASP A 183 -17.94 11.60 -10.58
CA ASP A 183 -16.90 10.60 -10.29
C ASP A 183 -15.65 10.74 -11.18
N THR A 184 -15.47 11.90 -11.78
CA THR A 184 -14.30 12.19 -12.61
C THR A 184 -13.03 12.09 -11.77
N TYR A 185 -12.01 11.45 -12.34
CA TYR A 185 -10.70 11.31 -11.73
C TYR A 185 -9.60 11.73 -12.69
N HIS A 186 -8.64 12.47 -12.19
CA HIS A 186 -7.42 12.84 -12.92
C HIS A 186 -6.21 12.76 -11.99
N ASN A 187 -5.17 12.09 -12.47
CA ASN A 187 -3.90 11.95 -11.76
C ASN A 187 -2.74 12.05 -12.74
N GLU A 188 -1.68 12.71 -12.32
CA GLU A 188 -0.43 12.79 -13.06
C GLU A 188 0.75 12.76 -12.11
N ALA A 189 1.84 12.13 -12.51
CA ALA A 189 3.06 12.07 -11.75
C ALA A 189 4.30 12.13 -12.65
N ILE A 190 5.36 12.71 -12.12
CA ILE A 190 6.68 12.69 -12.71
C ILE A 190 7.71 12.33 -11.64
N ILE A 191 8.59 11.38 -11.96
CA ILE A 191 9.65 10.90 -11.08
C ILE A 191 10.97 11.08 -11.83
N GLY A 192 11.85 11.90 -11.29
CA GLY A 192 13.20 12.06 -11.80
C GLY A 192 14.22 11.51 -10.81
N LYS A 193 15.24 10.81 -11.32
CA LYS A 193 16.40 10.36 -10.53
C LYS A 193 17.66 10.69 -11.26
N VAL A 194 18.70 11.10 -10.52
CA VAL A 194 20.02 11.41 -11.03
C VAL A 194 21.08 10.99 -10.01
N GLY A 195 22.16 10.43 -10.47
CA GLY A 195 23.25 10.03 -9.58
C GLY A 195 24.36 9.26 -10.27
N VAL A 196 25.02 8.43 -9.50
CA VAL A 196 26.17 7.63 -9.95
C VAL A 196 26.04 6.18 -9.54
N ILE A 197 26.62 5.31 -10.35
CA ILE A 197 26.70 3.87 -10.09
C ILE A 197 28.14 3.38 -10.26
N ASP A 198 28.44 2.22 -9.67
CA ASP A 198 29.73 1.51 -9.82
C ASP A 198 30.96 2.37 -9.47
N LYS A 199 30.82 3.19 -8.42
CA LYS A 199 31.95 3.92 -7.84
C LYS A 199 32.60 3.12 -6.72
N LYS A 200 33.89 3.35 -6.45
CA LYS A 200 34.62 2.68 -5.36
C LYS A 200 33.96 2.92 -3.99
N TRP A 201 33.31 4.07 -3.82
CA TRP A 201 32.66 4.50 -2.56
C TRP A 201 31.15 4.30 -2.54
N ALA A 202 30.52 4.00 -3.69
CA ALA A 202 29.10 3.73 -3.79
C ALA A 202 28.80 2.82 -4.99
N ASP A 203 28.11 1.71 -4.77
CA ASP A 203 27.59 0.91 -5.87
C ASP A 203 26.42 1.63 -6.55
N ARG A 204 25.65 2.36 -5.77
CA ARG A 204 24.58 3.23 -6.24
C ARG A 204 24.38 4.41 -5.27
N LEU A 205 24.40 5.60 -5.79
CA LEU A 205 23.96 6.82 -5.10
C LEU A 205 23.05 7.59 -6.04
N MET A 206 21.77 7.70 -5.69
CA MET A 206 20.77 8.38 -6.49
C MET A 206 20.02 9.42 -5.66
N PHE A 207 19.86 10.61 -6.22
CA PHE A 207 18.92 11.62 -5.76
C PHE A 207 17.68 11.56 -6.61
N GLY A 208 16.53 11.48 -5.99
CA GLY A 208 15.25 11.42 -6.66
C GLY A 208 14.36 12.60 -6.29
N PHE A 209 13.41 12.87 -7.17
CA PHE A 209 12.39 13.86 -6.99
C PHE A 209 11.10 13.36 -7.62
N THR A 210 10.02 13.33 -6.85
CA THR A 210 8.70 12.94 -7.31
C THR A 210 7.73 14.10 -7.12
N TYR A 211 7.02 14.44 -8.17
CA TYR A 211 5.88 15.34 -8.12
C TYR A 211 4.64 14.62 -8.61
N SER A 212 3.54 14.75 -7.90
CA SER A 212 2.26 14.20 -8.33
C SER A 212 1.11 15.17 -8.04
N ASN A 213 0.09 15.07 -8.86
CA ASN A 213 -1.12 15.89 -8.77
C ASN A 213 -2.35 14.97 -8.93
N MET A 214 -3.44 15.29 -8.25
CA MET A 214 -4.67 14.52 -8.28
C MET A 214 -5.89 15.43 -8.13
N TYR A 215 -6.92 15.14 -8.91
CA TYR A 215 -8.27 15.66 -8.77
C TYR A 215 -9.27 14.51 -8.78
N GLN A 216 -10.23 14.54 -7.88
CA GLN A 216 -11.23 13.50 -7.74
C GLN A 216 -12.59 14.09 -7.35
N ASP A 217 -13.60 13.86 -8.18
CA ASP A 217 -14.99 14.03 -7.78
C ASP A 217 -15.41 12.87 -6.88
N ILE A 218 -16.24 13.15 -5.88
CA ILE A 218 -16.71 12.16 -4.93
C ILE A 218 -18.21 11.96 -5.13
N GLN A 219 -18.57 10.81 -5.71
CA GLN A 219 -19.95 10.51 -6.07
C GLN A 219 -20.80 10.05 -4.90
N THR A 220 -20.21 9.27 -3.99
CA THR A 220 -20.96 8.66 -2.88
C THR A 220 -20.26 8.84 -1.55
N GLY A 221 -21.03 8.77 -0.47
CA GLY A 221 -20.53 8.55 0.87
C GLY A 221 -20.01 7.13 1.06
N VAL A 222 -19.77 6.74 2.31
CA VAL A 222 -19.35 5.37 2.66
C VAL A 222 -20.41 4.32 2.34
N ARG A 223 -21.66 4.75 2.20
CA ARG A 223 -22.76 3.95 1.66
C ARG A 223 -23.18 4.45 0.29
N GLN A 224 -23.56 3.53 -0.59
CA GLN A 224 -23.93 3.81 -1.97
C GLN A 224 -25.23 4.62 -2.10
N ASP A 225 -26.10 4.58 -1.10
CA ASP A 225 -27.36 5.34 -1.07
C ASP A 225 -27.17 6.83 -0.70
N ILE A 226 -25.96 7.22 -0.31
CA ILE A 226 -25.59 8.62 -0.05
C ILE A 226 -24.91 9.18 -1.28
N VAL A 227 -25.54 10.10 -1.97
CA VAL A 227 -25.11 10.62 -3.27
C VAL A 227 -24.65 12.06 -3.15
N TYR A 228 -23.50 12.36 -3.71
CA TYR A 228 -22.93 13.70 -3.82
C TYR A 228 -22.88 14.15 -5.28
N GLY A 229 -23.21 15.39 -5.53
CA GLY A 229 -23.21 15.97 -6.87
C GLY A 229 -22.12 17.00 -7.13
N GLN A 230 -21.50 17.55 -6.09
CA GLN A 230 -20.48 18.62 -6.21
C GLN A 230 -19.28 18.41 -5.31
N LYS A 231 -19.34 17.47 -4.39
CA LYS A 231 -18.23 17.17 -3.49
C LYS A 231 -17.01 16.68 -4.28
N HIS A 232 -15.86 17.26 -3.99
CA HIS A 232 -14.61 16.87 -4.66
C HIS A 232 -13.38 17.06 -3.76
N ARG A 233 -12.29 16.47 -4.20
CA ARG A 233 -10.98 16.53 -3.56
C ARG A 233 -9.90 16.78 -4.60
N LYS A 234 -8.88 17.50 -4.20
CA LYS A 234 -7.67 17.69 -5.00
C LYS A 234 -6.45 17.63 -4.11
N GLY A 235 -5.33 17.21 -4.67
CA GLY A 235 -4.10 17.11 -3.93
C GLY A 235 -2.88 17.17 -4.81
N HIS A 236 -1.75 17.53 -4.21
CA HIS A 236 -0.45 17.42 -4.85
C HIS A 236 0.60 17.02 -3.82
N SER A 237 1.63 16.38 -4.31
CA SER A 237 2.69 15.82 -3.50
C SER A 237 4.05 16.12 -4.11
N LEU A 238 5.01 16.41 -3.24
CA LEU A 238 6.38 16.69 -3.60
C LEU A 238 7.29 15.83 -2.72
N MET A 239 8.15 15.01 -3.31
CA MET A 239 8.96 14.05 -2.57
C MET A 239 10.39 13.99 -3.10
N PRO A 240 11.34 14.73 -2.50
CA PRO A 240 12.76 14.45 -2.66
C PRO A 240 13.17 13.16 -1.97
N SER A 241 14.12 12.44 -2.55
CA SER A 241 14.61 11.16 -2.05
C SER A 241 16.11 10.96 -2.25
N LEU A 242 16.69 10.10 -1.41
CA LEU A 242 18.08 9.67 -1.47
C LEU A 242 18.14 8.15 -1.35
N GLU A 243 18.92 7.51 -2.21
CA GLU A 243 19.22 6.10 -2.17
C GLU A 243 20.73 5.90 -2.23
N TYR A 244 21.29 5.17 -1.26
CA TYR A 244 22.69 4.78 -1.23
C TYR A 244 22.81 3.30 -0.93
N ASN A 245 23.65 2.60 -1.71
CA ASN A 245 24.07 1.26 -1.35
C ASN A 245 25.53 1.01 -1.70
N LYS A 246 26.14 0.15 -0.92
CA LYS A 246 27.52 -0.28 -1.10
C LYS A 246 27.73 -1.68 -0.55
N ARG A 247 28.27 -2.57 -1.37
CA ARG A 247 28.78 -3.87 -0.93
C ARG A 247 30.19 -3.73 -0.40
N ASN A 248 30.52 -4.53 0.60
CA ASN A 248 31.84 -4.56 1.24
C ASN A 248 32.29 -3.17 1.71
N LEU A 249 31.39 -2.41 2.32
CA LEU A 249 31.68 -1.10 2.88
C LEU A 249 32.56 -1.27 4.14
N PHE A 250 33.74 -0.68 4.15
CA PHE A 250 34.74 -0.72 5.24
C PHE A 250 35.32 -2.12 5.55
N ALA A 251 34.53 -3.18 5.41
CA ALA A 251 34.94 -4.55 5.67
C ALA A 251 34.35 -5.50 4.62
N LYS A 252 35.10 -6.55 4.30
CA LYS A 252 34.65 -7.61 3.40
C LYS A 252 33.42 -8.30 4.03
N GLY A 253 32.34 -8.38 3.27
CA GLY A 253 31.08 -9.01 3.71
C GLY A 253 30.07 -8.07 4.34
N LEU A 254 30.42 -6.82 4.62
CA LEU A 254 29.48 -5.82 5.13
C LEU A 254 28.82 -5.06 3.97
N ASP A 255 27.53 -5.30 3.74
CA ASP A 255 26.72 -4.61 2.75
C ASP A 255 25.76 -3.65 3.45
N VAL A 256 25.65 -2.42 2.94
CA VAL A 256 24.84 -1.36 3.53
C VAL A 256 23.89 -0.79 2.49
N VAL A 257 22.65 -0.59 2.88
CA VAL A 257 21.61 0.11 2.12
C VAL A 257 21.02 1.21 3.00
N LEU A 258 20.95 2.42 2.47
CA LEU A 258 20.31 3.56 3.11
C LEU A 258 19.32 4.18 2.13
N THR A 259 18.10 4.41 2.57
CA THR A 259 17.11 5.19 1.83
C THR A 259 16.48 6.24 2.73
N VAL A 260 16.28 7.43 2.19
CA VAL A 260 15.60 8.53 2.88
C VAL A 260 14.69 9.23 1.88
N ASN A 261 13.45 9.50 2.26
CA ASN A 261 12.61 10.42 1.52
C ASN A 261 11.82 11.34 2.45
N TYR A 262 11.47 12.49 1.91
CA TYR A 262 10.57 13.45 2.53
C TYR A 262 9.40 13.71 1.57
N ASN A 263 8.18 13.48 2.02
CA ASN A 263 6.97 13.73 1.24
C ASN A 263 6.18 14.87 1.87
N LYS A 264 6.02 15.96 1.11
CA LYS A 264 5.06 17.00 1.41
C LYS A 264 3.82 16.79 0.55
N ASN A 265 2.70 16.50 1.19
CA ASN A 265 1.43 16.20 0.55
C ASN A 265 0.36 17.18 1.03
N LEU A 266 -0.24 17.90 0.09
CA LEU A 266 -1.35 18.83 0.35
C LEU A 266 -2.63 18.23 -0.23
N THR A 267 -3.64 18.02 0.62
CA THR A 267 -4.97 17.57 0.20
C THR A 267 -6.01 18.61 0.55
N THR A 268 -6.80 19.04 -0.44
CA THR A 268 -7.90 19.98 -0.25
C THR A 268 -9.22 19.26 -0.45
N ASN A 269 -10.08 19.26 0.57
CA ASN A 269 -11.44 18.74 0.51
C ASN A 269 -12.42 19.90 0.34
N VAL A 270 -13.35 19.76 -0.60
CA VAL A 270 -14.36 20.78 -0.90
C VAL A 270 -15.75 20.16 -0.85
N ASP A 271 -16.56 20.64 0.08
CA ASP A 271 -17.96 20.26 0.27
C ASP A 271 -18.76 21.52 0.65
N THR A 272 -19.11 22.32 -0.34
CA THR A 272 -19.75 23.63 -0.16
C THR A 272 -21.10 23.74 -0.87
N ALA A 273 -21.63 22.64 -1.40
CA ALA A 273 -22.87 22.63 -2.14
C ALA A 273 -24.07 23.00 -1.26
N SER A 274 -25.00 23.74 -1.83
CA SER A 274 -26.27 24.11 -1.21
C SER A 274 -27.43 23.17 -1.58
N TYR A 275 -27.12 22.06 -2.25
CA TYR A 275 -28.10 21.09 -2.73
C TYR A 275 -27.71 19.67 -2.33
N LYS A 276 -28.72 18.86 -2.04
CA LYS A 276 -28.64 17.40 -1.95
C LYS A 276 -29.03 16.79 -3.28
N TYR A 277 -28.35 15.72 -3.68
CA TYR A 277 -28.57 15.00 -4.94
C TYR A 277 -29.10 13.58 -4.69
N ASN A 278 -29.84 13.04 -5.64
CA ASN A 278 -30.15 11.63 -5.74
C ASN A 278 -29.47 10.99 -6.97
N TRP A 279 -29.60 9.69 -7.15
CA TRP A 279 -28.98 8.99 -8.27
C TRP A 279 -29.54 9.34 -9.65
N TYR A 280 -30.70 9.98 -9.74
CA TYR A 280 -31.20 10.53 -11.01
C TYR A 280 -30.57 11.88 -11.37
N GLY A 281 -29.77 12.44 -10.48
CA GLY A 281 -29.23 13.78 -10.63
C GLY A 281 -30.23 14.89 -10.22
N ASP A 282 -31.38 14.52 -9.70
CA ASP A 282 -32.31 15.48 -9.12
C ASP A 282 -31.69 16.09 -7.87
N ARG A 283 -32.05 17.35 -7.62
CA ARG A 283 -31.53 18.08 -6.47
C ARG A 283 -32.62 18.77 -5.68
N LYS A 284 -32.42 18.88 -4.39
CA LYS A 284 -33.23 19.70 -3.49
C LYS A 284 -32.35 20.61 -2.63
N PRO A 285 -32.81 21.81 -2.29
CA PRO A 285 -32.06 22.71 -1.42
C PRO A 285 -31.75 22.08 -0.06
N LEU A 286 -30.56 22.34 0.47
CA LEU A 286 -30.19 22.03 1.85
C LEU A 286 -30.51 23.21 2.76
N ASN A 287 -30.84 22.95 4.01
CA ASN A 287 -31.04 23.99 5.04
C ASN A 287 -29.73 24.66 5.43
N SER A 288 -28.61 23.94 5.29
CA SER A 288 -27.25 24.44 5.48
C SER A 288 -26.35 23.88 4.38
N PRO A 289 -25.30 24.61 3.93
CA PRO A 289 -24.38 24.12 2.93
C PRO A 289 -23.64 22.88 3.38
N GLY A 290 -23.16 22.10 2.39
CA GLY A 290 -22.40 20.87 2.59
C GLY A 290 -23.24 19.61 2.40
N GLU A 291 -22.82 18.75 1.48
CA GLU A 291 -23.53 17.48 1.17
C GLU A 291 -23.30 16.46 2.28
N GLN A 292 -22.12 16.48 2.92
CA GLN A 292 -21.81 15.72 4.12
C GLN A 292 -21.46 16.63 5.29
N SER A 293 -20.46 17.49 5.11
CA SER A 293 -20.05 18.48 6.11
C SER A 293 -19.57 19.73 5.40
N TYR A 294 -20.10 20.89 5.77
CA TYR A 294 -19.67 22.13 5.16
C TYR A 294 -18.20 22.38 5.41
N GLN A 295 -17.38 22.15 4.40
CA GLN A 295 -15.95 22.34 4.49
C GLN A 295 -15.31 22.81 3.18
N HIS A 296 -14.29 23.61 3.32
CA HIS A 296 -13.26 23.87 2.34
C HIS A 296 -11.95 23.88 3.12
N SER A 297 -11.37 22.71 3.28
CA SER A 297 -10.25 22.48 4.18
C SER A 297 -9.04 21.94 3.45
N ARG A 298 -7.87 22.26 3.97
CA ARG A 298 -6.59 21.78 3.47
C ARG A 298 -5.84 21.05 4.57
N ALA A 299 -5.46 19.80 4.27
CA ALA A 299 -4.56 19.02 5.09
C ALA A 299 -3.13 19.15 4.51
N ASP A 300 -2.20 19.66 5.29
CA ASP A 300 -0.77 19.71 4.99
C ASP A 300 -0.09 18.55 5.73
N ASN A 301 0.31 17.53 4.98
CA ASN A 301 0.96 16.34 5.50
C ASN A 301 2.45 16.40 5.19
N ASN A 302 3.27 16.20 6.23
CA ASN A 302 4.71 16.07 6.11
C ASN A 302 5.10 14.68 6.59
N ASN A 303 5.83 13.93 5.78
CA ASN A 303 6.16 12.54 6.06
C ASN A 303 7.63 12.24 5.73
N TRP A 304 8.39 11.84 6.73
CA TRP A 304 9.74 11.34 6.57
C TRP A 304 9.74 9.82 6.62
N ASN A 305 10.39 9.19 5.64
CA ASN A 305 10.70 7.78 5.66
C ASN A 305 12.21 7.60 5.55
N GLY A 306 12.76 6.78 6.43
CA GLY A 306 14.15 6.39 6.40
C GLY A 306 14.30 4.90 6.62
N THR A 307 15.16 4.23 5.84
CA THR A 307 15.51 2.84 6.04
C THR A 307 17.02 2.69 6.07
N PHE A 308 17.52 1.90 6.99
CA PHE A 308 18.91 1.50 7.06
C PHE A 308 18.99 -0.01 7.21
N THR A 309 19.75 -0.67 6.34
CA THR A 309 19.97 -2.12 6.39
C THR A 309 21.45 -2.40 6.30
N ALA A 310 21.98 -3.17 7.23
CA ALA A 310 23.33 -3.71 7.20
C ALA A 310 23.27 -5.23 7.20
N ASN A 311 23.86 -5.85 6.18
CA ASN A 311 24.04 -7.30 6.09
C ASN A 311 25.50 -7.61 6.27
N TYR A 312 25.83 -8.47 7.22
CA TYR A 312 27.20 -8.93 7.43
C TYR A 312 27.31 -10.42 7.19
N ARG A 313 28.04 -10.77 6.13
CA ARG A 313 28.31 -12.15 5.72
C ARG A 313 29.59 -12.63 6.37
N LEU A 314 29.48 -13.61 7.26
CA LEU A 314 30.60 -14.31 7.89
C LEU A 314 30.84 -15.63 7.16
N GLY A 315 31.73 -15.59 6.17
CA GLY A 315 31.93 -16.72 5.27
C GLY A 315 30.70 -16.99 4.39
N LYS A 316 30.45 -18.28 4.08
CA LYS A 316 29.30 -18.72 3.28
C LYS A 316 28.14 -19.24 4.13
N ILE A 317 28.36 -19.41 5.44
CA ILE A 317 27.44 -20.12 6.34
C ILE A 317 26.59 -19.16 7.16
N HIS A 318 27.18 -18.08 7.65
CA HIS A 318 26.53 -17.17 8.61
C HIS A 318 26.24 -15.81 7.97
N MET A 319 25.05 -15.25 8.27
CA MET A 319 24.71 -13.89 7.91
C MET A 319 23.96 -13.22 9.06
N LEU A 320 24.42 -12.05 9.45
CA LEU A 320 23.73 -11.16 10.36
C LEU A 320 23.08 -10.01 9.59
N THR A 321 21.85 -9.68 9.89
CA THR A 321 21.15 -8.54 9.29
C THR A 321 20.63 -7.65 10.40
N PHE A 322 20.99 -6.38 10.34
CA PHE A 322 20.35 -5.32 11.12
C PHE A 322 19.54 -4.42 10.19
N ASN A 323 18.33 -4.08 10.60
CA ASN A 323 17.47 -3.13 9.88
C ASN A 323 16.84 -2.15 10.85
N HIS A 324 16.75 -0.89 10.44
CA HIS A 324 16.00 0.14 11.14
C HIS A 324 15.13 0.92 10.16
N VAL A 325 13.87 1.10 10.51
CA VAL A 325 12.92 1.92 9.74
C VAL A 325 12.39 3.02 10.64
N LEU A 326 12.48 4.25 10.14
CA LEU A 326 11.87 5.43 10.73
C LEU A 326 10.76 5.95 9.80
N ASN A 327 9.59 6.17 10.37
CA ASN A 327 8.52 6.94 9.74
C ASN A 327 8.09 8.06 10.70
N ALA A 328 8.19 9.31 10.27
CA ALA A 328 7.75 10.47 11.02
C ALA A 328 6.74 11.26 10.20
N PHE A 329 5.52 11.33 10.69
CA PHE A 329 4.39 11.97 10.01
C PHE A 329 3.82 13.09 10.86
N SER A 330 3.47 14.20 10.22
CA SER A 330 2.68 15.26 10.84
C SER A 330 1.61 15.79 9.87
N ARG A 331 0.46 16.16 10.41
CA ARG A 331 -0.64 16.78 9.67
C ARG A 331 -1.07 18.07 10.37
N SER A 332 -1.15 19.13 9.59
CA SER A 332 -1.76 20.39 9.97
C SER A 332 -2.99 20.65 9.10
N ASN A 333 -4.10 20.99 9.71
CA ASN A 333 -5.33 21.29 9.01
C ASN A 333 -5.56 22.81 9.00
N THR A 334 -6.06 23.33 7.88
CA THR A 334 -6.43 24.74 7.72
C THR A 334 -7.79 24.81 7.07
N SER A 335 -8.74 25.49 7.71
CA SER A 335 -10.01 25.83 7.07
C SER A 335 -9.83 27.05 6.15
N LEU A 336 -10.31 26.94 4.92
CA LEU A 336 -10.38 28.07 3.97
C LEU A 336 -11.74 28.80 4.04
N LEU A 337 -12.61 28.37 4.97
CA LEU A 337 -13.82 29.07 5.37
C LEU A 337 -13.51 30.02 6.53
N ALA A 338 -14.42 30.97 6.78
CA ALA A 338 -14.22 31.98 7.82
C ALA A 338 -14.19 31.43 9.26
N LYS A 339 -14.61 30.19 9.48
CA LYS A 339 -14.63 29.54 10.79
C LYS A 339 -13.63 28.38 10.81
N GLU A 340 -12.63 28.50 11.68
CA GLU A 340 -11.74 27.39 12.01
C GLU A 340 -12.34 26.50 13.10
N GLU A 341 -12.11 25.22 13.02
CA GLU A 341 -12.44 24.27 14.09
C GLU A 341 -11.33 24.26 15.14
N GLN A 342 -11.68 24.13 16.42
CA GLN A 342 -10.68 24.13 17.49
C GLN A 342 -9.71 22.97 17.40
N SER A 343 -10.15 21.82 16.85
CA SER A 343 -9.28 20.67 16.58
C SER A 343 -8.16 20.96 15.58
N ASP A 344 -8.38 21.90 14.64
CA ASP A 344 -7.40 22.26 13.60
C ASP A 344 -6.18 22.99 14.17
N ALA A 345 -6.30 23.62 15.32
CA ALA A 345 -5.17 24.28 16.00
C ALA A 345 -4.13 23.27 16.56
N ILE A 346 -4.46 22.00 16.64
CA ILE A 346 -3.62 20.95 17.20
C ILE A 346 -3.12 20.04 16.08
N ALA A 347 -1.81 20.04 15.83
CA ALA A 347 -1.20 19.15 14.85
C ALA A 347 -1.33 17.67 15.26
N LYS A 348 -1.53 16.82 14.25
CA LYS A 348 -1.54 15.36 14.38
C LYS A 348 -0.17 14.82 13.99
N GLU A 349 0.42 14.04 14.88
CA GLU A 349 1.80 13.57 14.72
C GLU A 349 1.91 12.07 15.04
N THR A 350 2.74 11.36 14.30
CA THR A 350 3.17 10.01 14.67
C THR A 350 4.62 9.77 14.28
N ARG A 351 5.33 9.01 15.09
CA ARG A 351 6.68 8.52 14.80
C ARG A 351 6.75 7.03 15.07
N LYS A 352 7.11 6.28 14.04
CA LYS A 352 7.35 4.84 14.13
C LYS A 352 8.84 4.57 14.02
N ASN A 353 9.36 3.76 14.92
CA ASN A 353 10.71 3.21 14.87
C ASN A 353 10.60 1.71 14.98
N ILE A 354 11.08 0.99 13.97
CA ILE A 354 11.08 -0.46 13.94
C ILE A 354 12.51 -0.92 13.67
N SER A 355 13.10 -1.60 14.67
CA SER A 355 14.45 -2.16 14.57
C SER A 355 14.36 -3.69 14.54
N GLY A 356 15.08 -4.31 13.64
CA GLY A 356 15.14 -5.75 13.51
C GLY A 356 16.56 -6.28 13.48
N LEU A 357 16.77 -7.44 14.09
CA LEU A 357 18.02 -8.19 14.04
C LEU A 357 17.72 -9.63 13.64
N SER A 358 18.44 -10.15 12.67
CA SER A 358 18.29 -11.50 12.15
C SER A 358 19.62 -12.20 12.05
N TYR A 359 19.62 -13.49 12.41
CA TYR A 359 20.73 -14.39 12.15
C TYR A 359 20.28 -15.51 11.21
N ARG A 360 21.02 -15.73 10.14
CA ARG A 360 20.77 -16.78 9.16
C ARG A 360 21.92 -17.76 9.12
N LEU A 361 21.59 -19.04 9.24
CA LEU A 361 22.51 -20.17 9.17
C LEU A 361 22.25 -20.96 7.88
N MET A 362 23.27 -21.11 7.03
CA MET A 362 23.21 -21.84 5.75
C MET A 362 24.39 -22.82 5.64
N PRO A 363 24.37 -23.95 6.38
CA PRO A 363 25.52 -24.87 6.41
C PRO A 363 25.68 -25.67 5.11
N SER A 364 24.60 -25.79 4.33
CA SER A 364 24.61 -26.48 3.03
C SER A 364 23.51 -25.93 2.12
N GLU A 365 23.49 -26.35 0.86
CA GLU A 365 22.39 -26.05 -0.07
C GLU A 365 21.10 -26.81 0.27
N THR A 366 21.16 -27.83 1.16
CA THR A 366 20.03 -28.67 1.52
C THR A 366 19.09 -27.99 2.50
N TRP A 367 19.59 -27.20 3.43
CA TRP A 367 18.76 -26.54 4.43
C TRP A 367 19.35 -25.21 4.91
N ASN A 368 18.48 -24.36 5.41
CA ASN A 368 18.86 -23.13 6.10
C ASN A 368 17.84 -22.79 7.18
N LEU A 369 18.27 -22.01 8.15
CA LEU A 369 17.47 -21.54 9.28
C LEU A 369 17.75 -20.05 9.50
N SER A 370 16.69 -19.28 9.74
CA SER A 370 16.76 -17.90 10.19
C SER A 370 16.03 -17.72 11.51
N VAL A 371 16.62 -16.99 12.45
CA VAL A 371 15.97 -16.54 13.68
C VAL A 371 16.07 -15.03 13.75
N PHE A 372 15.02 -14.38 14.28
CA PHE A 372 15.00 -12.91 14.30
C PHE A 372 14.16 -12.35 15.43
N GLY A 373 14.47 -11.12 15.80
CA GLY A 373 13.71 -10.30 16.73
C GLY A 373 13.47 -8.92 16.15
N LYS A 374 12.35 -8.30 16.53
CA LYS A 374 11.97 -6.93 16.14
C LYS A 374 11.53 -6.15 17.36
N TYR A 375 11.95 -4.90 17.42
CA TYR A 375 11.47 -3.91 18.39
C TYR A 375 10.64 -2.88 17.68
N TYR A 376 9.40 -2.70 18.14
CA TYR A 376 8.43 -1.74 17.62
C TYR A 376 8.25 -0.62 18.64
N ASN A 377 8.29 0.62 18.17
CA ASN A 377 7.93 1.78 18.98
C ASN A 377 7.09 2.74 18.14
N GLN A 378 6.02 3.25 18.72
CA GLN A 378 5.20 4.28 18.10
C GLN A 378 4.85 5.36 19.11
N PHE A 379 5.13 6.61 18.76
CA PHE A 379 4.65 7.81 19.41
C PHE A 379 3.52 8.42 18.59
N VAL A 380 2.45 8.83 19.26
CA VAL A 380 1.29 9.49 18.66
C VAL A 380 0.93 10.72 19.46
N ALA A 381 0.61 11.81 18.78
CA ALA A 381 0.08 13.03 19.38
C ALA A 381 -1.03 13.61 18.49
N GLY A 382 -2.08 14.10 19.10
CA GLY A 382 -3.18 14.70 18.38
C GLY A 382 -4.26 15.28 19.28
N PRO A 383 -5.28 15.92 18.70
CA PRO A 383 -6.41 16.46 19.42
C PRO A 383 -7.33 15.35 19.92
N VAL A 384 -7.74 15.44 21.18
CA VAL A 384 -8.79 14.60 21.78
C VAL A 384 -9.81 15.50 22.42
N ALA A 385 -11.09 15.25 22.13
CA ALA A 385 -12.19 15.99 22.72
C ALA A 385 -12.23 15.76 24.24
N THR A 386 -12.39 16.84 25.00
CA THR A 386 -12.50 16.80 26.47
C THR A 386 -13.94 16.62 26.94
N ASN A 387 -14.91 16.82 26.04
CA ASN A 387 -16.33 16.76 26.34
C ASN A 387 -17.12 15.99 25.25
N THR A 388 -18.35 15.64 25.58
CA THR A 388 -19.25 14.90 24.69
C THR A 388 -19.76 15.71 23.51
N ASN A 389 -19.72 17.05 23.60
CA ASN A 389 -20.13 17.95 22.52
C ASN A 389 -19.06 18.10 21.43
N GLN A 390 -17.83 17.64 21.69
CA GLN A 390 -16.69 17.74 20.80
C GLN A 390 -16.41 19.18 20.34
N ASP A 391 -16.49 20.13 21.26
CA ASP A 391 -16.24 21.54 21.04
C ASP A 391 -15.01 22.07 21.80
N ASP A 392 -14.38 21.24 22.60
CA ASP A 392 -13.12 21.54 23.30
C ASP A 392 -12.14 20.37 23.15
N TYR A 393 -10.88 20.68 22.78
CA TYR A 393 -9.86 19.70 22.46
C TYR A 393 -8.56 19.99 23.20
N VAL A 394 -7.88 18.93 23.57
CA VAL A 394 -6.56 18.97 24.20
C VAL A 394 -5.58 18.10 23.44
N ARG A 395 -4.33 18.57 23.33
CA ARG A 395 -3.26 17.76 22.76
C ARG A 395 -2.95 16.58 23.68
N THR A 396 -3.18 15.39 23.20
CA THR A 396 -2.94 14.13 23.90
C THR A 396 -1.80 13.37 23.24
N THR A 397 -0.94 12.76 24.04
CA THR A 397 0.20 11.97 23.57
C THR A 397 0.10 10.53 24.05
N ARG A 398 0.59 9.61 23.25
CA ARG A 398 0.67 8.19 23.58
C ARG A 398 1.94 7.59 23.00
N SER A 399 2.57 6.69 23.74
CA SER A 399 3.71 5.90 23.28
C SER A 399 3.46 4.42 23.55
N VAL A 400 3.76 3.58 22.58
CA VAL A 400 3.59 2.12 22.64
C VAL A 400 4.86 1.46 22.14
N SER A 401 5.32 0.44 22.85
CA SER A 401 6.46 -0.39 22.46
C SER A 401 6.09 -1.87 22.52
N SER A 402 6.62 -2.67 21.62
CA SER A 402 6.39 -4.11 21.56
C SER A 402 7.62 -4.83 21.02
N ILE A 403 7.77 -6.11 21.38
CA ILE A 403 8.84 -6.97 20.89
C ILE A 403 8.21 -8.16 20.17
N GLY A 404 8.57 -8.33 18.89
CA GLY A 404 8.23 -9.48 18.08
C GLY A 404 9.44 -10.38 17.86
N TYR A 405 9.20 -11.62 17.51
CA TYR A 405 10.23 -12.61 17.23
C TYR A 405 9.72 -13.69 16.32
N GLY A 406 10.64 -14.43 15.72
CA GLY A 406 10.27 -15.53 14.85
C GLY A 406 11.44 -16.33 14.35
N ALA A 407 11.10 -17.37 13.59
CA ALA A 407 12.05 -18.25 12.93
C ALA A 407 11.48 -18.74 11.59
N ALA A 408 12.36 -19.00 10.63
CA ALA A 408 11.99 -19.54 9.34
C ALA A 408 13.05 -20.53 8.88
N GLY A 409 12.62 -21.70 8.38
CA GLY A 409 13.50 -22.75 7.90
C GLY A 409 13.09 -23.25 6.52
N THR A 410 14.08 -23.68 5.75
CA THR A 410 13.91 -24.33 4.45
C THR A 410 14.68 -25.63 4.43
N TYR A 411 14.05 -26.68 3.92
CA TYR A 411 14.65 -27.99 3.75
C TYR A 411 14.30 -28.58 2.39
N PHE A 412 15.34 -28.97 1.64
CA PHE A 412 15.16 -29.75 0.42
C PHE A 412 15.11 -31.25 0.76
N ILE A 413 13.91 -31.84 0.71
CA ILE A 413 13.68 -33.25 1.01
C ILE A 413 14.37 -34.12 -0.03
N LEU A 414 14.30 -33.67 -1.28
CA LEU A 414 15.01 -34.24 -2.42
C LEU A 414 15.17 -33.16 -3.48
N PRO A 415 16.03 -33.34 -4.51
CA PRO A 415 16.18 -32.35 -5.57
C PRO A 415 14.84 -31.94 -6.19
N GLY A 416 14.52 -30.64 -6.12
CA GLY A 416 13.28 -30.08 -6.61
C GLY A 416 12.10 -30.09 -5.64
N LEU A 417 12.14 -30.85 -4.55
CA LEU A 417 11.12 -30.87 -3.51
C LEU A 417 11.58 -30.09 -2.27
N GLN A 418 10.96 -28.95 -2.03
CA GLN A 418 11.32 -28.01 -0.98
C GLN A 418 10.18 -27.87 0.03
N ALA A 419 10.53 -27.92 1.31
CA ALA A 419 9.65 -27.59 2.41
C ALA A 419 10.11 -26.29 3.08
N LYS A 420 9.17 -25.39 3.37
CA LYS A 420 9.40 -24.14 4.11
C LYS A 420 8.45 -24.09 5.29
N LEU A 421 8.97 -23.82 6.47
CA LEU A 421 8.20 -23.61 7.68
C LEU A 421 8.62 -22.29 8.31
N SER A 422 7.65 -21.47 8.70
CA SER A 422 7.92 -20.21 9.39
C SER A 422 6.93 -19.93 10.50
N TYR A 423 7.41 -19.26 11.53
CA TYR A 423 6.62 -18.74 12.65
C TYR A 423 7.06 -17.32 12.96
N GLU A 424 6.11 -16.42 13.25
CA GLU A 424 6.38 -15.09 13.76
C GLU A 424 5.31 -14.64 14.73
N LYS A 425 5.75 -14.10 15.87
CA LYS A 425 4.95 -13.21 16.70
C LYS A 425 5.14 -11.80 16.17
N ALA A 426 4.16 -11.32 15.40
CA ALA A 426 4.22 -10.03 14.73
C ALA A 426 3.27 -9.02 15.37
N TYR A 427 3.65 -7.74 15.32
CA TYR A 427 2.82 -6.61 15.71
C TYR A 427 2.56 -5.72 14.50
N ARG A 428 1.34 -5.19 14.42
CA ARG A 428 0.99 -4.14 13.47
C ARG A 428 0.61 -2.87 14.24
N LEU A 429 1.39 -1.84 14.05
CA LEU A 429 1.10 -0.53 14.59
C LEU A 429 -0.06 0.11 13.82
N PRO A 430 -0.93 0.89 14.47
CA PRO A 430 -1.99 1.59 13.78
C PRO A 430 -1.48 2.47 12.64
N THR A 431 -2.23 2.53 11.55
CA THR A 431 -1.91 3.40 10.41
C THR A 431 -2.31 4.85 10.70
N ILE A 432 -1.79 5.77 9.91
CA ILE A 432 -2.14 7.19 9.95
C ILE A 432 -3.66 7.38 9.81
N GLU A 433 -4.28 6.63 8.90
CA GLU A 433 -5.70 6.70 8.64
C GLU A 433 -6.55 6.16 9.81
N GLU A 434 -6.10 5.08 10.44
CA GLU A 434 -6.78 4.53 11.63
C GLU A 434 -6.72 5.47 12.83
N MET A 435 -5.62 6.23 12.97
CA MET A 435 -5.44 7.17 14.08
C MET A 435 -6.05 8.55 13.82
N PHE A 436 -5.94 9.05 12.59
CA PHE A 436 -6.27 10.44 12.25
C PHE A 436 -7.38 10.58 11.22
N GLY A 437 -7.79 9.49 10.54
CA GLY A 437 -8.74 9.56 9.44
C GLY A 437 -8.17 10.27 8.21
N ASN A 438 -9.06 10.72 7.33
CA ASN A 438 -8.73 11.45 6.12
C ASN A 438 -9.32 12.87 6.05
N GLU A 439 -9.84 13.37 7.17
CA GLU A 439 -10.50 14.68 7.33
C GLU A 439 -11.79 14.81 6.50
N ASP A 440 -12.37 13.69 6.06
CA ASP A 440 -13.55 13.66 5.21
C ASP A 440 -14.52 12.53 5.60
N LEU A 441 -14.38 11.37 4.99
CA LEU A 441 -15.26 10.21 5.18
C LEU A 441 -14.77 9.24 6.27
N GLU A 442 -13.53 9.34 6.65
CA GLU A 442 -12.88 8.48 7.62
C GLU A 442 -12.54 9.26 8.88
N MET A 443 -12.99 8.76 10.02
CA MET A 443 -12.72 9.31 11.35
C MET A 443 -11.74 8.40 12.07
N GLY A 444 -10.59 8.94 12.48
CA GLY A 444 -9.57 8.21 13.22
C GLY A 444 -9.82 8.20 14.73
N ASP A 445 -9.07 7.34 15.42
CA ASP A 445 -9.01 7.27 16.88
C ASP A 445 -7.55 7.07 17.31
N ILE A 446 -6.97 8.06 17.98
CA ILE A 446 -5.59 7.96 18.50
C ILE A 446 -5.45 6.97 19.66
N GLY A 447 -6.55 6.53 20.24
CA GLY A 447 -6.61 5.49 21.27
C GLY A 447 -6.53 4.05 20.74
N ILE A 448 -6.54 3.84 19.43
CA ILE A 448 -6.42 2.52 18.80
C ILE A 448 -5.11 1.84 19.24
N ARG A 449 -5.24 0.58 19.65
CA ARG A 449 -4.09 -0.24 20.08
C ARG A 449 -3.52 -1.03 18.91
N PRO A 450 -2.20 -1.35 18.92
CA PRO A 450 -1.60 -2.25 17.95
C PRO A 450 -2.28 -3.62 17.94
N GLU A 451 -2.39 -4.20 16.76
CA GLU A 451 -2.73 -5.61 16.59
C GLU A 451 -1.49 -6.48 16.83
N ASN A 452 -1.70 -7.72 17.26
CA ASN A 452 -0.65 -8.71 17.31
C ASN A 452 -1.15 -10.04 16.78
N SER A 453 -0.25 -10.82 16.17
CA SER A 453 -0.61 -12.07 15.52
C SER A 453 0.46 -13.12 15.70
N ASP A 454 0.03 -14.35 15.95
CA ASP A 454 0.85 -15.54 15.80
C ASP A 454 0.63 -16.09 14.40
N ASN A 455 1.68 -16.08 13.57
CA ASN A 455 1.64 -16.45 12.17
C ASN A 455 2.45 -17.72 11.94
N ILE A 456 1.81 -18.77 11.40
CA ILE A 456 2.48 -20.00 11.00
C ILE A 456 2.20 -20.23 9.52
N ASN A 457 3.26 -20.53 8.76
CA ASN A 457 3.17 -20.91 7.35
C ASN A 457 3.93 -22.20 7.13
N LEU A 458 3.31 -23.12 6.42
CA LEU A 458 3.95 -24.30 5.85
C LEU A 458 3.76 -24.28 4.34
N ASN A 459 4.83 -24.48 3.59
CA ASN A 459 4.80 -24.52 2.15
C ASN A 459 5.61 -25.70 1.64
N LEU A 460 5.03 -26.47 0.73
CA LEU A 460 5.69 -27.53 -0.02
C LEU A 460 5.67 -27.20 -1.49
N SER A 461 6.83 -27.20 -2.15
CA SER A 461 6.92 -26.96 -3.58
C SER A 461 7.76 -28.03 -4.27
N TYR A 462 7.30 -28.45 -5.43
CA TYR A 462 7.99 -29.38 -6.30
C TYR A 462 8.19 -28.78 -7.68
N ASN A 463 9.44 -28.74 -8.13
CA ASN A 463 9.79 -28.22 -9.44
C ASN A 463 10.69 -29.25 -10.13
N LYS A 464 10.25 -29.75 -11.29
CA LYS A 464 11.01 -30.73 -12.07
C LYS A 464 10.86 -30.47 -13.56
N THR A 465 11.99 -30.57 -14.27
CA THR A 465 12.03 -30.57 -15.72
C THR A 465 12.54 -31.92 -16.21
N PHE A 466 11.80 -32.55 -17.11
CA PHE A 466 12.20 -33.80 -17.74
C PHE A 466 11.93 -33.74 -19.24
N GLY A 467 12.98 -33.79 -20.03
CA GLY A 467 12.91 -33.58 -21.48
C GLY A 467 12.35 -32.19 -21.81
N LYS A 468 11.26 -32.15 -22.59
CA LYS A 468 10.55 -30.91 -22.95
C LYS A 468 9.45 -30.53 -21.95
N HIS A 469 9.22 -31.35 -20.93
CA HIS A 469 8.18 -31.14 -19.93
C HIS A 469 8.73 -30.43 -18.70
N SER A 470 8.02 -29.45 -18.20
CA SER A 470 8.28 -28.79 -16.93
C SER A 470 7.03 -28.84 -16.05
N VAL A 471 7.21 -29.24 -14.80
CA VAL A 471 6.13 -29.34 -13.81
C VAL A 471 6.51 -28.54 -12.56
N TYR A 472 5.60 -27.70 -12.12
CA TYR A 472 5.68 -27.00 -10.86
C TYR A 472 4.38 -27.21 -10.09
N VAL A 473 4.47 -27.65 -8.85
CA VAL A 473 3.34 -27.80 -7.93
C VAL A 473 3.73 -27.21 -6.59
N GLU A 474 2.84 -26.42 -6.01
CA GLU A 474 3.03 -25.79 -4.71
C GLU A 474 1.76 -25.93 -3.88
N GLY A 475 1.93 -26.27 -2.61
CA GLY A 475 0.85 -26.27 -1.62
C GLY A 475 1.29 -25.53 -0.36
N GLY A 476 0.42 -24.68 0.18
CA GLY A 476 0.67 -23.91 1.38
C GLY A 476 -0.45 -24.01 2.39
N LEU A 477 -0.09 -24.05 3.67
CA LEU A 477 -0.99 -23.94 4.80
C LEU A 477 -0.72 -22.63 5.53
N VAL A 478 -1.79 -21.95 5.91
CA VAL A 478 -1.77 -20.64 6.57
C VAL A 478 -2.55 -20.73 7.88
N TYR A 479 -1.93 -20.29 8.96
CA TYR A 479 -2.55 -20.13 10.26
C TYR A 479 -2.20 -18.75 10.81
N ARG A 480 -3.24 -17.96 11.17
CA ARG A 480 -3.10 -16.63 11.75
C ARG A 480 -4.04 -16.49 12.92
N ASN A 481 -3.51 -16.17 14.07
CA ASN A 481 -4.29 -15.87 15.26
C ASN A 481 -4.02 -14.42 15.67
N THR A 482 -4.89 -13.52 15.24
CA THR A 482 -4.74 -12.09 15.44
C THR A 482 -5.59 -11.63 16.62
N LYS A 483 -4.96 -10.91 17.56
CA LYS A 483 -5.60 -10.28 18.72
C LYS A 483 -5.62 -8.76 18.55
N ASP A 484 -6.56 -8.10 19.23
CA ASP A 484 -6.77 -6.66 19.14
C ASP A 484 -6.95 -6.18 17.68
N TYR A 485 -7.63 -6.99 16.88
CA TYR A 485 -7.88 -6.73 15.46
C TYR A 485 -8.54 -5.37 15.27
N ILE A 486 -7.98 -4.55 14.39
CA ILE A 486 -8.53 -3.22 14.09
C ILE A 486 -9.54 -3.35 12.95
N GLN A 487 -10.81 -3.17 13.29
CA GLN A 487 -11.93 -3.27 12.35
C GLN A 487 -12.40 -1.88 11.95
N ARG A 488 -12.67 -1.71 10.65
CA ARG A 488 -13.35 -0.56 10.08
C ARG A 488 -14.86 -0.77 10.18
N ASN A 489 -15.56 0.15 10.82
CA ASN A 489 -17.01 0.15 10.94
C ASN A 489 -17.61 1.38 10.26
N ILE A 490 -18.86 1.27 9.82
CA ILE A 490 -19.62 2.41 9.33
C ILE A 490 -20.50 2.88 10.50
N THR A 491 -20.38 4.15 10.83
CA THR A 491 -21.13 4.81 11.89
C THR A 491 -22.07 5.83 11.29
N ASP A 492 -23.33 5.78 11.67
CA ASP A 492 -24.32 6.77 11.28
C ASP A 492 -24.16 8.04 12.12
N LEU A 493 -24.11 9.16 11.43
CA LEU A 493 -24.06 10.50 12.00
C LEU A 493 -25.45 11.15 11.94
N SER A 494 -25.64 12.22 12.68
CA SER A 494 -26.89 12.99 12.64
C SER A 494 -27.19 13.52 11.24
N GLY A 495 -28.46 13.66 10.90
CA GLY A 495 -28.90 14.21 9.61
C GLY A 495 -28.78 13.26 8.42
N GLY A 496 -28.77 11.93 8.65
CA GLY A 496 -28.68 10.92 7.59
C GLY A 496 -27.28 10.78 6.97
N LYS A 497 -26.26 11.27 7.66
CA LYS A 497 -24.85 11.20 7.27
C LYS A 497 -24.21 9.95 7.87
N SER A 498 -23.06 9.52 7.30
CA SER A 498 -22.27 8.40 7.84
C SER A 498 -20.79 8.61 7.60
N ALA A 499 -19.97 8.01 8.45
CA ALA A 499 -18.53 7.99 8.32
C ALA A 499 -17.97 6.60 8.67
N ALA A 500 -16.77 6.32 8.22
CA ALA A 500 -16.03 5.15 8.65
C ALA A 500 -15.27 5.45 9.94
N THR A 501 -15.31 4.53 10.89
CA THR A 501 -14.60 4.60 12.18
C THR A 501 -13.81 3.31 12.40
N TYR A 502 -12.89 3.32 13.36
CA TYR A 502 -12.02 2.19 13.66
C TYR A 502 -12.12 1.80 15.13
N ILE A 503 -12.19 0.51 15.38
CA ILE A 503 -12.22 -0.07 16.73
C ILE A 503 -11.31 -1.29 16.81
N ASN A 504 -10.75 -1.57 17.99
CA ASN A 504 -10.14 -2.85 18.27
C ASN A 504 -11.25 -3.89 18.51
N TYR A 505 -11.38 -4.83 17.58
CA TYR A 505 -12.31 -5.96 17.67
C TYR A 505 -11.55 -7.20 18.13
N GLY A 506 -11.85 -7.72 19.25
CA GLY A 506 -11.33 -8.92 19.89
C GLY A 506 -10.29 -9.75 19.13
N LYS A 507 -10.68 -10.91 18.65
CA LYS A 507 -9.79 -11.94 18.10
C LYS A 507 -10.30 -12.42 16.75
N VAL A 508 -9.40 -12.52 15.78
CA VAL A 508 -9.67 -13.09 14.46
C VAL A 508 -8.74 -14.26 14.20
N LEU A 509 -9.32 -15.41 13.88
CA LEU A 509 -8.60 -16.61 13.50
C LEU A 509 -8.76 -16.84 12.00
N THR A 510 -7.65 -16.85 11.27
CA THR A 510 -7.61 -17.16 9.85
C THR A 510 -6.88 -18.48 9.65
N LYS A 511 -7.54 -19.41 8.97
CA LYS A 511 -6.97 -20.71 8.57
C LYS A 511 -7.27 -20.91 7.10
N GLY A 512 -6.30 -21.39 6.35
CA GLY A 512 -6.51 -21.65 4.96
C GLY A 512 -5.39 -22.43 4.31
N TYR A 513 -5.60 -22.69 3.03
CA TYR A 513 -4.62 -23.33 2.19
C TYR A 513 -4.65 -22.75 0.78
N ASN A 514 -3.52 -22.84 0.11
CA ASN A 514 -3.40 -22.51 -1.30
C ASN A 514 -2.72 -23.66 -2.05
N ILE A 515 -3.12 -23.85 -3.29
CA ILE A 515 -2.54 -24.81 -4.21
C ILE A 515 -2.29 -24.11 -5.53
N SER A 516 -1.10 -24.29 -6.07
CA SER A 516 -0.72 -23.74 -7.38
C SER A 516 -0.07 -24.86 -8.20
N ALA A 517 -0.42 -24.97 -9.47
CA ALA A 517 0.18 -25.91 -10.39
C ALA A 517 0.44 -25.26 -11.74
N ARG A 518 1.57 -25.61 -12.34
CA ARG A 518 1.95 -25.16 -13.68
C ARG A 518 2.60 -26.30 -14.44
N TYR A 519 2.19 -26.47 -15.69
CA TYR A 519 2.77 -27.41 -16.62
C TYR A 519 3.23 -26.66 -17.87
N GLY A 520 4.40 -26.98 -18.38
CA GLY A 520 4.94 -26.44 -19.61
C GLY A 520 5.47 -27.56 -20.53
N PHE A 521 5.28 -27.37 -21.84
CA PHE A 521 5.85 -28.23 -22.87
C PHE A 521 6.72 -27.38 -23.80
N GLY A 522 8.02 -27.44 -23.62
CA GLY A 522 9.00 -26.63 -24.38
C GLY A 522 8.66 -25.16 -24.34
N LYS A 523 8.68 -24.52 -25.52
CA LYS A 523 8.22 -23.14 -25.72
C LYS A 523 6.79 -23.04 -26.28
N TRP A 524 6.09 -24.15 -26.43
CA TRP A 524 4.84 -24.25 -27.19
C TRP A 524 3.60 -24.04 -26.33
N VAL A 525 3.57 -24.63 -25.15
CA VAL A 525 2.39 -24.61 -24.29
C VAL A 525 2.80 -24.42 -22.84
N SER A 526 2.10 -23.54 -22.14
CA SER A 526 2.16 -23.41 -20.68
C SER A 526 0.75 -23.27 -20.13
N VAL A 527 0.39 -24.10 -19.18
CA VAL A 527 -0.91 -24.08 -18.51
C VAL A 527 -0.67 -24.03 -17.01
N GLY A 528 -1.36 -23.16 -16.31
CA GLY A 528 -1.26 -23.03 -14.88
C GLY A 528 -2.56 -22.56 -14.25
N GLY A 529 -2.68 -22.82 -12.96
CA GLY A 529 -3.81 -22.37 -12.16
C GLY A 529 -3.45 -22.33 -10.68
N ASN A 530 -4.19 -21.54 -9.94
CA ASN A 530 -4.09 -21.50 -8.49
C ASN A 530 -5.48 -21.52 -7.85
N PHE A 531 -5.53 -22.06 -6.64
CA PHE A 531 -6.72 -22.11 -5.81
C PHE A 531 -6.36 -21.71 -4.39
N THR A 532 -7.16 -20.87 -3.78
CA THR A 532 -6.99 -20.41 -2.40
C THR A 532 -8.31 -20.50 -1.65
N GLN A 533 -8.27 -21.07 -0.46
CA GLN A 533 -9.38 -21.09 0.49
C GLN A 533 -8.89 -20.60 1.86
N MET A 534 -9.63 -19.64 2.46
CA MET A 534 -9.37 -19.07 3.77
C MET A 534 -10.60 -19.14 4.66
#